data_a0fd3a7c2e725da7ef334031c43fcbd1
#
_entry.id   a0fd3a7c2e725da7ef334031c43fcbd1
#
_cell.length_a   1.000
_cell.length_b   1.000
_cell.length_c   1.000
_cell.angle_alpha   90.00
_cell.angle_beta   90.00
_cell.angle_gamma   90.00
#
_symmetry.space_group_name_H-M   'P 1'
#
loop_
_entity.id
_entity.type
_entity.pdbx_description
1 polymer ?
#
loop_
_entity_poly.entity_id
_entity_poly.type
_entity_poly.pdbx_seq_one_letter_code
_entity_poly.pdbx_strand_id
1 'polypeptide(L)'
;MRTVANIEALLPELDNCIADDLEDQDLDFKQWDAHSRDKAVKTVVQMAVCMANGGGGTVVFGVADRIQGRDGAILGVPPEIDTNLLKKAVYDQTDPKITPVFDALMVPEGTGRLLLMHIYPGLPPYTDSKGRGTVRIGKDCQPLTGTLRRKISVETGETDYTAEPVAKLDTQLLSATALEALRNQARKERAPDDLLRLSYEDLLSTLGLIKQGRLTRAALLLAGTESAIRQYVPGYNWTFLQMTSDTDYGIREDRANALPSSVQRIEELLVPFNPITTYQQGLFHYEYHTWPAIAVREALMNAFCHVDLRIAGPIMVKLYPDRLEVGNNGGFIAGITPDNILHHQPAARNPLLVDALTRLRLVNRTNLGIGRMFTALLMEGKEPPVIRESGDSVTLVFYKRELNPAFRLFVAEESVAGRDLGVDSLLILQYLIKHPELDNSTASQLCHRRESEVRETLATLEQRGYIEHGGTGRGTYWCIHPELYNRLAADGQAEKRRRIDWEAAKTRVLSILMERAKRGEAGLSNKEVRQVTHFDRNQVYRLMTELRMENPRIKPPGKGQSAKYVYEKK
;
A
#
# COMPACT_ATOMS: atom_id res chain seq x y z
N MET A 1 0.68 -14.36 1.71
CA MET A 1 0.68 -15.77 2.22
C MET A 1 -0.63 -16.43 1.80
N ARG A 2 -0.58 -17.59 1.16
CA ARG A 2 -1.74 -18.28 0.58
C ARG A 2 -2.36 -19.21 1.62
N THR A 3 -3.68 -19.19 1.75
CA THR A 3 -4.42 -20.11 2.64
C THR A 3 -4.58 -21.49 1.98
N VAL A 4 -4.95 -22.52 2.76
CA VAL A 4 -5.27 -23.87 2.23
C VAL A 4 -6.32 -23.77 1.12
N ALA A 5 -7.38 -22.98 1.32
CA ALA A 5 -8.43 -22.78 0.30
C ALA A 5 -7.91 -22.08 -0.97
N ASN A 6 -6.95 -21.15 -0.85
CA ASN A 6 -6.33 -20.54 -2.01
C ASN A 6 -5.52 -21.55 -2.83
N ILE A 7 -4.76 -22.43 -2.15
CA ILE A 7 -4.00 -23.48 -2.82
C ILE A 7 -4.93 -24.49 -3.47
N GLU A 8 -5.96 -24.95 -2.78
CA GLU A 8 -6.94 -25.87 -3.33
C GLU A 8 -7.60 -25.32 -4.61
N ALA A 9 -7.88 -24.00 -4.63
CA ALA A 9 -8.44 -23.33 -5.81
C ALA A 9 -7.45 -23.19 -6.98
N LEU A 10 -6.13 -23.25 -6.71
CA LEU A 10 -5.08 -23.19 -7.75
C LEU A 10 -4.76 -24.54 -8.36
N LEU A 11 -4.94 -25.66 -7.64
CA LEU A 11 -4.57 -26.99 -8.14
C LEU A 11 -5.19 -27.38 -9.50
N PRO A 12 -6.44 -27.01 -9.84
CA PRO A 12 -7.00 -27.26 -11.17
C PRO A 12 -6.26 -26.60 -12.32
N GLU A 13 -5.52 -25.50 -12.07
CA GLU A 13 -4.74 -24.82 -13.11
C GLU A 13 -3.55 -25.66 -13.59
N LEU A 14 -3.11 -26.64 -12.79
CA LEU A 14 -2.04 -27.59 -13.16
C LEU A 14 -2.41 -28.44 -14.40
N ASP A 15 -3.69 -28.53 -14.77
CA ASP A 15 -4.10 -29.19 -16.01
C ASP A 15 -3.72 -28.35 -17.24
N ASN A 16 -3.60 -27.02 -17.08
CA ASN A 16 -3.35 -26.07 -18.15
C ASN A 16 -1.90 -25.54 -18.18
N CYS A 17 -1.18 -25.58 -17.03
CA CYS A 17 0.18 -25.06 -16.90
C CYS A 17 1.02 -25.92 -15.94
N ILE A 18 2.31 -25.66 -15.84
CA ILE A 18 3.20 -26.31 -14.88
C ILE A 18 3.19 -25.56 -13.54
N ALA A 19 3.60 -26.21 -12.44
CA ALA A 19 3.61 -25.59 -11.12
C ALA A 19 4.52 -24.34 -11.05
N ASP A 20 5.64 -24.34 -11.77
CA ASP A 20 6.55 -23.17 -11.88
C ASP A 20 5.86 -21.91 -12.46
N ASP A 21 4.82 -22.04 -13.28
CA ASP A 21 4.06 -20.90 -13.81
C ASP A 21 3.10 -20.30 -12.79
N LEU A 22 2.75 -21.04 -11.74
CA LEU A 22 1.89 -20.60 -10.64
C LEU A 22 2.68 -20.01 -9.47
N GLU A 23 4.00 -20.13 -9.48
CA GLU A 23 4.88 -19.61 -8.44
C GLU A 23 4.96 -18.08 -8.47
N ASP A 24 5.13 -17.48 -7.28
CA ASP A 24 5.18 -16.04 -7.09
C ASP A 24 6.10 -15.70 -5.89
N GLN A 25 6.22 -14.43 -5.56
CA GLN A 25 6.98 -13.95 -4.40
C GLN A 25 6.56 -14.64 -3.09
N ASP A 26 5.27 -14.96 -2.93
CA ASP A 26 4.69 -15.55 -1.71
C ASP A 26 4.25 -17.02 -1.85
N LEU A 27 4.56 -17.66 -2.99
CA LEU A 27 4.15 -19.05 -3.27
C LEU A 27 5.25 -19.81 -4.00
N ASP A 28 5.51 -21.05 -3.55
CA ASP A 28 6.44 -21.96 -4.19
C ASP A 28 5.92 -23.40 -4.11
N PHE A 29 6.19 -24.21 -5.14
CA PHE A 29 5.86 -25.63 -5.19
C PHE A 29 7.15 -26.45 -5.18
N LYS A 30 7.18 -27.52 -4.41
CA LYS A 30 8.34 -28.39 -4.32
C LYS A 30 7.97 -29.86 -4.28
N GLN A 31 8.63 -30.64 -5.11
CA GLN A 31 8.53 -32.08 -5.04
C GLN A 31 9.11 -32.57 -3.70
N TRP A 32 8.43 -33.53 -3.08
CA TRP A 32 8.95 -34.22 -1.89
C TRP A 32 9.94 -35.32 -2.29
N ASP A 33 11.14 -35.34 -1.69
CA ASP A 33 12.10 -36.44 -1.89
C ASP A 33 11.69 -37.65 -1.03
N ALA A 34 10.98 -38.60 -1.65
CA ALA A 34 10.55 -39.83 -0.96
C ALA A 34 11.70 -40.81 -0.67
N HIS A 35 12.83 -40.67 -1.37
CA HIS A 35 13.97 -41.62 -1.25
C HIS A 35 14.97 -41.20 -0.16
N SER A 36 15.00 -39.92 0.23
CA SER A 36 15.96 -39.42 1.20
C SER A 36 15.32 -38.40 2.14
N ARG A 37 15.03 -38.84 3.37
CA ARG A 37 14.50 -37.96 4.43
C ARG A 37 15.43 -36.76 4.69
N ASP A 38 16.74 -36.97 4.68
CA ASP A 38 17.70 -35.89 4.93
C ASP A 38 17.66 -34.81 3.85
N LYS A 39 17.49 -35.22 2.58
CA LYS A 39 17.32 -34.27 1.47
C LYS A 39 15.99 -33.52 1.58
N ALA A 40 14.89 -34.22 1.89
CA ALA A 40 13.59 -33.59 2.10
C ALA A 40 13.66 -32.53 3.23
N VAL A 41 14.20 -32.88 4.39
CA VAL A 41 14.38 -31.94 5.52
C VAL A 41 15.27 -30.77 5.13
N LYS A 42 16.37 -31.01 4.40
CA LYS A 42 17.26 -29.94 3.91
C LYS A 42 16.51 -28.97 2.98
N THR A 43 15.67 -29.48 2.09
CA THR A 43 14.83 -28.65 1.21
C THR A 43 13.85 -27.82 2.03
N VAL A 44 13.20 -28.41 3.03
CA VAL A 44 12.29 -27.69 3.93
C VAL A 44 13.01 -26.53 4.63
N VAL A 45 14.20 -26.76 5.19
CA VAL A 45 15.00 -25.72 5.88
C VAL A 45 15.44 -24.63 4.89
N GLN A 46 15.90 -25.00 3.70
CA GLN A 46 16.33 -24.04 2.67
C GLN A 46 15.17 -23.15 2.21
N MET A 47 14.00 -23.74 1.99
CA MET A 47 12.82 -22.99 1.60
C MET A 47 12.30 -22.11 2.73
N ALA A 48 12.38 -22.56 3.99
CA ALA A 48 12.04 -21.73 5.14
C ALA A 48 12.92 -20.47 5.21
N VAL A 49 14.25 -20.61 5.03
CA VAL A 49 15.19 -19.48 5.00
C VAL A 49 14.91 -18.55 3.81
N CYS A 50 14.69 -19.13 2.62
CA CYS A 50 14.41 -18.34 1.41
C CYS A 50 13.15 -17.48 1.57
N MET A 51 12.05 -18.08 1.99
CA MET A 51 10.79 -17.40 2.22
C MET A 51 10.87 -16.37 3.36
N ALA A 52 11.53 -16.71 4.47
CA ALA A 52 11.68 -15.79 5.61
C ALA A 52 12.44 -14.51 5.21
N ASN A 53 13.49 -14.64 4.38
CA ASN A 53 14.22 -13.50 3.84
C ASN A 53 13.45 -12.73 2.74
N GLY A 54 12.49 -13.38 2.10
CA GLY A 54 11.65 -12.80 1.04
C GLY A 54 10.36 -12.12 1.52
N GLY A 55 10.18 -11.97 2.84
CA GLY A 55 8.97 -11.37 3.42
C GLY A 55 7.88 -12.37 3.82
N GLY A 56 8.20 -13.67 3.87
CA GLY A 56 7.26 -14.74 4.19
C GLY A 56 6.58 -15.33 2.95
N GLY A 57 5.73 -16.36 3.17
CA GLY A 57 5.02 -17.01 2.08
C GLY A 57 4.57 -18.43 2.43
N THR A 58 4.09 -19.14 1.43
CA THR A 58 3.62 -20.52 1.52
C THR A 58 4.43 -21.40 0.55
N VAL A 59 4.95 -22.52 1.05
CA VAL A 59 5.58 -23.55 0.22
C VAL A 59 4.72 -24.80 0.24
N VAL A 60 4.35 -25.29 -0.93
CA VAL A 60 3.54 -26.50 -1.11
C VAL A 60 4.45 -27.66 -1.49
N PHE A 61 4.59 -28.63 -0.59
CA PHE A 61 5.37 -29.84 -0.85
C PHE A 61 4.47 -30.97 -1.37
N GLY A 62 5.00 -31.73 -2.31
CA GLY A 62 4.34 -32.87 -2.95
C GLY A 62 3.93 -32.60 -4.38
N VAL A 63 4.31 -31.47 -4.97
CA VAL A 63 4.01 -31.12 -6.36
C VAL A 63 5.33 -31.03 -7.15
N ALA A 64 5.36 -31.64 -8.32
CA ALA A 64 6.51 -31.61 -9.23
C ALA A 64 6.50 -30.32 -10.07
N ASP A 65 7.64 -29.62 -10.14
CA ASP A 65 7.75 -28.26 -10.69
C ASP A 65 7.45 -28.18 -12.20
N ARG A 66 7.79 -29.21 -12.98
CA ARG A 66 7.82 -29.16 -14.46
C ARG A 66 6.93 -30.18 -15.15
N ILE A 67 5.94 -30.68 -14.46
CA ILE A 67 4.99 -31.65 -15.02
C ILE A 67 3.64 -30.94 -15.17
N GLN A 68 3.11 -30.97 -16.39
CA GLN A 68 1.75 -30.52 -16.66
C GLN A 68 0.77 -31.68 -16.46
N GLY A 69 -0.43 -31.36 -16.03
CA GLY A 69 -1.46 -32.33 -15.68
C GLY A 69 -1.46 -32.65 -14.19
N ARG A 70 -2.59 -32.41 -13.56
CA ARG A 70 -2.80 -32.54 -12.12
C ARG A 70 -2.41 -33.91 -11.58
N ASP A 71 -2.83 -34.99 -12.25
CA ASP A 71 -2.52 -36.37 -11.87
C ASP A 71 -1.01 -36.68 -11.89
N GLY A 72 -0.29 -36.09 -12.84
CA GLY A 72 1.17 -36.30 -12.97
C GLY A 72 2.00 -35.38 -12.07
N ALA A 73 1.53 -34.16 -11.86
CA ALA A 73 2.25 -33.16 -11.07
C ALA A 73 2.12 -33.40 -9.56
N ILE A 74 0.95 -33.88 -9.08
CA ILE A 74 0.70 -34.12 -7.66
C ILE A 74 1.19 -35.51 -7.26
N LEU A 75 2.38 -35.56 -6.70
CA LEU A 75 3.00 -36.79 -6.19
C LEU A 75 2.66 -37.05 -4.71
N GLY A 76 2.41 -35.96 -3.97
CA GLY A 76 2.08 -35.97 -2.56
C GLY A 76 3.27 -36.10 -1.62
N VAL A 77 2.98 -36.06 -0.32
CA VAL A 77 3.92 -36.26 0.79
C VAL A 77 3.44 -37.46 1.61
N PRO A 78 4.34 -38.42 1.93
CA PRO A 78 3.96 -39.62 2.68
C PRO A 78 3.21 -39.29 3.99
N PRO A 79 2.12 -40.00 4.31
CA PRO A 79 1.28 -39.71 5.48
C PRO A 79 2.01 -39.81 6.83
N GLU A 80 3.04 -40.65 6.90
CA GLU A 80 3.86 -40.88 8.11
C GLU A 80 4.82 -39.73 8.44
N ILE A 81 4.95 -38.71 7.59
CA ILE A 81 5.81 -37.57 7.87
C ILE A 81 5.20 -36.70 8.98
N ASP A 82 5.90 -36.67 10.12
CA ASP A 82 5.52 -35.87 11.28
C ASP A 82 5.94 -34.40 11.10
N THR A 83 4.96 -33.51 11.03
CA THR A 83 5.17 -32.05 10.88
C THR A 83 5.87 -31.42 12.08
N ASN A 84 5.75 -31.99 13.29
CA ASN A 84 6.45 -31.49 14.47
C ASN A 84 7.96 -31.71 14.38
N LEU A 85 8.37 -32.83 13.79
CA LEU A 85 9.79 -33.07 13.51
C LEU A 85 10.35 -32.12 12.46
N LEU A 86 9.54 -31.75 11.45
CA LEU A 86 9.92 -30.73 10.47
C LEU A 86 10.02 -29.34 11.10
N LYS A 87 9.05 -28.94 11.94
CA LYS A 87 9.11 -27.69 12.72
C LYS A 87 10.39 -27.61 13.55
N LYS A 88 10.70 -28.69 14.27
CA LYS A 88 11.92 -28.77 15.07
C LYS A 88 13.17 -28.68 14.21
N ALA A 89 13.23 -29.35 13.08
CA ALA A 89 14.38 -29.31 12.17
C ALA A 89 14.61 -27.89 11.63
N VAL A 90 13.57 -27.18 11.23
CA VAL A 90 13.68 -25.78 10.79
C VAL A 90 14.17 -24.90 11.95
N TYR A 91 13.57 -25.02 13.12
CA TYR A 91 13.96 -24.25 14.31
C TYR A 91 15.44 -24.50 14.66
N ASP A 92 15.86 -25.76 14.76
CA ASP A 92 17.23 -26.10 15.17
C ASP A 92 18.28 -25.64 14.15
N GLN A 93 17.95 -25.67 12.85
CA GLN A 93 18.89 -25.43 11.75
C GLN A 93 18.84 -24.00 11.17
N THR A 94 18.15 -23.06 11.78
CA THR A 94 18.07 -21.65 11.30
C THR A 94 18.56 -20.67 12.34
N ASP A 95 19.12 -19.55 11.88
CA ASP A 95 19.56 -18.42 12.68
C ASP A 95 19.23 -17.08 11.96
N PRO A 96 18.40 -16.17 12.53
CA PRO A 96 17.54 -16.38 13.70
C PRO A 96 16.58 -17.57 13.57
N LYS A 97 15.98 -17.97 14.69
CA LYS A 97 15.09 -19.14 14.71
C LYS A 97 13.80 -18.89 13.92
N ILE A 98 13.46 -19.81 13.02
CA ILE A 98 12.23 -19.78 12.25
C ILE A 98 11.28 -20.85 12.81
N THR A 99 10.01 -20.47 13.06
CA THR A 99 8.96 -21.38 13.52
C THR A 99 7.86 -21.46 12.45
N PRO A 100 7.93 -22.42 11.49
CA PRO A 100 6.92 -22.56 10.46
C PRO A 100 5.62 -23.13 11.01
N VAL A 101 4.51 -22.80 10.36
CA VAL A 101 3.24 -23.47 10.54
C VAL A 101 3.02 -24.44 9.38
N PHE A 102 2.60 -25.66 9.67
CA PHE A 102 2.29 -26.65 8.65
C PHE A 102 0.81 -26.99 8.66
N ASP A 103 0.21 -26.98 7.48
CA ASP A 103 -1.13 -27.48 7.20
C ASP A 103 -1.06 -28.63 6.20
N ALA A 104 -2.02 -29.53 6.27
CA ALA A 104 -2.18 -30.62 5.32
C ALA A 104 -3.40 -30.37 4.43
N LEU A 105 -3.24 -30.50 3.12
CA LEU A 105 -4.34 -30.51 2.15
C LEU A 105 -4.50 -31.91 1.59
N MET A 106 -5.68 -32.51 1.83
CA MET A 106 -5.99 -33.84 1.31
C MET A 106 -6.42 -33.72 -0.18
N VAL A 107 -5.81 -34.51 -1.02
CA VAL A 107 -6.04 -34.55 -2.46
C VAL A 107 -6.20 -36.02 -2.90
N PRO A 108 -6.96 -36.30 -3.98
CA PRO A 108 -7.14 -37.67 -4.46
C PRO A 108 -5.90 -38.23 -5.14
N GLU A 109 -4.99 -37.37 -5.61
CA GLU A 109 -3.80 -37.74 -6.38
C GLU A 109 -2.61 -38.13 -5.51
N GLY A 110 -1.65 -38.84 -6.10
CA GLY A 110 -0.37 -39.21 -5.47
C GLY A 110 -0.51 -39.99 -4.17
N THR A 111 0.11 -39.54 -3.10
CA THR A 111 -0.01 -40.14 -1.75
C THR A 111 -1.25 -39.66 -0.98
N GLY A 112 -2.14 -38.90 -1.58
CA GLY A 112 -3.37 -38.38 -0.99
C GLY A 112 -3.19 -37.16 -0.11
N ARG A 113 -1.97 -36.60 0.04
CA ARG A 113 -1.69 -35.47 0.91
C ARG A 113 -0.65 -34.53 0.34
N LEU A 114 -0.95 -33.23 0.28
CA LEU A 114 0.03 -32.15 0.15
C LEU A 114 0.33 -31.55 1.52
N LEU A 115 1.57 -31.06 1.70
CA LEU A 115 2.00 -30.41 2.92
C LEU A 115 2.31 -28.94 2.63
N LEU A 116 1.59 -28.02 3.27
CA LEU A 116 1.77 -26.59 3.16
C LEU A 116 2.62 -26.09 4.32
N MET A 117 3.74 -25.43 4.02
CA MET A 117 4.57 -24.75 5.02
C MET A 117 4.37 -23.25 4.89
N HIS A 118 3.84 -22.65 5.96
CA HIS A 118 3.62 -21.21 6.05
C HIS A 118 4.74 -20.56 6.85
N ILE A 119 5.41 -19.60 6.24
CA ILE A 119 6.47 -18.78 6.86
C ILE A 119 5.91 -17.36 7.02
N TYR A 120 5.76 -16.93 8.27
CA TYR A 120 5.32 -15.58 8.57
C TYR A 120 6.45 -14.57 8.38
N PRO A 121 6.12 -13.32 7.98
CA PRO A 121 7.11 -12.25 7.94
C PRO A 121 7.82 -12.10 9.29
N GLY A 122 9.13 -11.96 9.26
CA GLY A 122 9.96 -11.76 10.43
C GLY A 122 11.01 -10.69 10.20
N LEU A 123 12.04 -10.66 11.01
CA LEU A 123 13.16 -9.72 10.90
C LEU A 123 14.38 -10.44 10.29
N PRO A 124 14.54 -10.45 8.95
CA PRO A 124 15.73 -11.02 8.31
C PRO A 124 16.98 -10.16 8.61
N PRO A 125 18.21 -10.64 8.37
CA PRO A 125 18.53 -11.80 7.53
C PRO A 125 18.53 -13.12 8.29
N TYR A 126 17.90 -14.14 7.70
CA TYR A 126 17.92 -15.51 8.18
C TYR A 126 18.97 -16.35 7.42
N THR A 127 19.63 -17.25 8.12
CA THR A 127 20.60 -18.18 7.54
C THR A 127 20.35 -19.61 8.06
N ASP A 128 20.95 -20.59 7.39
CA ASP A 128 21.09 -21.94 7.96
C ASP A 128 22.17 -21.95 9.06
N SER A 129 22.28 -23.05 9.80
CA SER A 129 23.28 -23.24 10.86
C SER A 129 24.75 -23.13 10.39
N LYS A 130 24.99 -23.07 9.07
CA LYS A 130 26.29 -22.85 8.45
C LYS A 130 26.50 -21.42 7.95
N GLY A 131 25.60 -20.50 8.30
CA GLY A 131 25.63 -19.09 7.89
C GLY A 131 25.28 -18.85 6.42
N ARG A 132 24.73 -19.83 5.70
CA ARG A 132 24.30 -19.68 4.31
C ARG A 132 22.82 -19.26 4.30
N GLY A 133 22.47 -18.32 3.45
CA GLY A 133 21.12 -17.87 3.25
C GLY A 133 20.77 -17.69 1.77
N THR A 134 19.50 -17.75 1.49
CA THR A 134 18.90 -17.38 0.21
C THR A 134 17.74 -16.41 0.49
N VAL A 135 17.36 -15.63 -0.50
CA VAL A 135 16.23 -14.69 -0.43
C VAL A 135 15.33 -14.90 -1.64
N ARG A 136 14.02 -14.90 -1.43
CA ARG A 136 13.02 -14.99 -2.50
C ARG A 136 12.95 -13.67 -3.25
N ILE A 137 13.15 -13.71 -4.57
CA ILE A 137 13.01 -12.56 -5.48
C ILE A 137 12.17 -13.04 -6.66
N GLY A 138 10.91 -12.59 -6.71
CA GLY A 138 9.94 -13.18 -7.61
C GLY A 138 9.73 -14.67 -7.30
N LYS A 139 9.89 -15.55 -8.29
CA LYS A 139 9.77 -17.01 -8.12
C LYS A 139 11.09 -17.73 -7.79
N ASP A 140 12.21 -17.00 -7.72
CA ASP A 140 13.54 -17.60 -7.53
C ASP A 140 14.10 -17.38 -6.12
N CYS A 141 14.80 -18.39 -5.60
CA CYS A 141 15.62 -18.29 -4.40
C CYS A 141 17.06 -17.91 -4.77
N GLN A 142 17.41 -16.62 -4.65
CA GLN A 142 18.73 -16.08 -4.94
C GLN A 142 19.67 -16.21 -3.73
N PRO A 143 20.99 -16.44 -3.91
CA PRO A 143 21.93 -16.45 -2.80
C PRO A 143 21.94 -15.10 -2.05
N LEU A 144 21.95 -15.15 -0.72
CA LEU A 144 22.04 -13.97 0.13
C LEU A 144 23.47 -13.41 0.10
N THR A 145 23.79 -12.63 -0.93
CA THR A 145 25.09 -11.97 -1.11
C THR A 145 25.32 -10.89 -0.05
N GLY A 146 26.59 -10.45 0.11
CA GLY A 146 26.92 -9.36 1.05
C GLY A 146 26.16 -8.06 0.76
N THR A 147 25.83 -7.78 -0.49
CA THR A 147 25.04 -6.61 -0.88
C THR A 147 23.57 -6.77 -0.46
N LEU A 148 22.95 -7.91 -0.76
CA LEU A 148 21.59 -8.23 -0.35
C LEU A 148 21.46 -8.30 1.17
N ARG A 149 22.43 -8.89 1.87
CA ARG A 149 22.45 -8.92 3.34
C ARG A 149 22.48 -7.51 3.93
N ARG A 150 23.31 -6.61 3.39
CA ARG A 150 23.34 -5.21 3.81
C ARG A 150 22.03 -4.50 3.53
N LYS A 151 21.42 -4.72 2.35
CA LYS A 151 20.11 -4.16 2.00
C LYS A 151 19.05 -4.59 3.04
N ILE A 152 18.97 -5.87 3.32
CA ILE A 152 18.03 -6.44 4.29
C ILE A 152 18.27 -5.88 5.71
N SER A 153 19.52 -5.88 6.22
CA SER A 153 19.82 -5.33 7.57
C SER A 153 19.44 -3.87 7.74
N VAL A 154 19.43 -3.14 6.65
CA VAL A 154 18.96 -1.75 6.62
C VAL A 154 17.44 -1.66 6.61
N GLU A 155 16.80 -2.48 5.79
CA GLU A 155 15.34 -2.54 5.68
C GLU A 155 14.69 -3.03 6.98
N THR A 156 15.40 -3.84 7.76
CA THR A 156 14.97 -4.32 9.08
C THR A 156 15.33 -3.38 10.22
N GLY A 157 16.06 -2.29 9.96
CA GLY A 157 16.45 -1.31 10.99
C GLY A 157 17.61 -1.75 11.89
N GLU A 158 18.30 -2.88 11.59
CA GLU A 158 19.49 -3.30 12.34
C GLU A 158 20.65 -2.30 12.23
N THR A 159 20.72 -1.54 11.12
CA THR A 159 21.74 -0.52 10.92
C THR A 159 21.10 0.82 10.61
N ASP A 160 21.22 1.75 11.55
CA ASP A 160 20.77 3.13 11.35
C ASP A 160 21.93 3.99 10.81
N TYR A 161 21.89 4.27 9.50
CA TYR A 161 22.87 5.14 8.84
C TYR A 161 22.90 6.55 9.44
N THR A 162 21.77 7.06 9.92
CA THR A 162 21.69 8.40 10.50
C THR A 162 22.28 8.48 11.91
N ALA A 163 22.42 7.35 12.58
CA ALA A 163 22.98 7.25 13.92
C ALA A 163 24.53 7.16 13.97
N GLU A 164 25.18 7.05 12.80
CA GLU A 164 26.62 6.99 12.72
C GLU A 164 27.27 8.34 13.07
N PRO A 165 28.24 8.38 14.02
CA PRO A 165 28.99 9.59 14.33
C PRO A 165 30.01 9.88 13.22
N VAL A 166 29.98 11.10 12.66
CA VAL A 166 30.76 11.45 11.46
C VAL A 166 31.81 12.52 11.69
N ALA A 167 31.56 13.51 12.56
CA ALA A 167 32.47 14.61 12.80
C ALA A 167 32.57 14.91 14.30
N LYS A 168 33.74 15.43 14.76
CA LYS A 168 33.82 16.01 16.11
C LYS A 168 32.82 17.14 16.23
N LEU A 169 32.32 17.36 17.45
CA LEU A 169 31.44 18.49 17.71
C LEU A 169 32.19 19.79 17.40
N ASP A 170 31.73 20.50 16.38
CA ASP A 170 32.23 21.81 15.96
C ASP A 170 31.04 22.67 15.58
N THR A 171 30.93 23.83 16.18
CA THR A 171 29.85 24.79 15.93
C THR A 171 29.87 25.32 14.50
N GLN A 172 31.01 25.29 13.79
CA GLN A 172 31.09 25.68 12.37
C GLN A 172 30.37 24.73 11.44
N LEU A 173 30.15 23.48 11.85
CA LEU A 173 29.37 22.50 11.09
C LEU A 173 27.86 22.70 11.28
N LEU A 174 27.45 23.47 12.27
CA LEU A 174 26.05 23.69 12.63
C LEU A 174 25.57 25.06 12.09
N SER A 175 24.33 25.10 11.64
CA SER A 175 23.65 26.30 11.18
C SER A 175 22.76 26.86 12.29
N ALA A 176 23.09 28.07 12.77
CA ALA A 176 22.27 28.76 13.77
C ALA A 176 20.82 28.98 13.25
N THR A 177 20.67 29.30 11.96
CA THR A 177 19.35 29.47 11.34
C THR A 177 18.55 28.17 11.27
N ALA A 178 19.19 27.02 10.99
CA ALA A 178 18.53 25.72 11.00
C ALA A 178 18.11 25.29 12.41
N LEU A 179 18.95 25.52 13.42
CA LEU A 179 18.63 25.26 14.82
C LEU A 179 17.46 26.10 15.30
N GLU A 180 17.43 27.39 14.92
CA GLU A 180 16.31 28.27 15.25
C GLU A 180 15.03 27.85 14.52
N ALA A 181 15.10 27.49 13.25
CA ALA A 181 13.98 26.96 12.48
C ALA A 181 13.43 25.68 13.12
N LEU A 182 14.31 24.74 13.51
CA LEU A 182 13.95 23.51 14.21
C LEU A 182 13.20 23.82 15.51
N ARG A 183 13.73 24.71 16.34
CA ARG A 183 13.13 25.11 17.61
C ARG A 183 11.79 25.82 17.44
N ASN A 184 11.67 26.68 16.43
CA ASN A 184 10.45 27.41 16.15
C ASN A 184 9.35 26.49 15.63
N GLN A 185 9.69 25.53 14.75
CA GLN A 185 8.74 24.51 14.33
C GLN A 185 8.30 23.62 15.49
N ALA A 186 9.23 23.15 16.32
CA ALA A 186 8.92 22.35 17.50
C ALA A 186 8.00 23.11 18.49
N ARG A 187 8.21 24.43 18.66
CA ARG A 187 7.35 25.28 19.51
C ARG A 187 5.92 25.37 18.95
N LYS A 188 5.77 25.52 17.63
CA LYS A 188 4.44 25.49 16.96
C LYS A 188 3.70 24.18 17.19
N GLU A 189 4.44 23.08 17.20
CA GLU A 189 3.90 21.73 17.46
C GLU A 189 3.80 21.39 18.96
N ARG A 190 3.98 22.37 19.83
CA ARG A 190 3.85 22.24 21.29
C ARG A 190 4.80 21.17 21.86
N ALA A 191 6.03 21.11 21.36
CA ALA A 191 7.07 20.28 21.95
C ALA A 191 7.29 20.66 23.44
N PRO A 192 7.78 19.71 24.27
CA PRO A 192 8.00 19.97 25.69
C PRO A 192 8.89 21.19 25.94
N ASP A 193 8.47 22.09 26.82
CA ASP A 193 9.17 23.33 27.13
C ASP A 193 10.57 23.11 27.70
N ASP A 194 10.78 22.05 28.45
CA ASP A 194 12.08 21.64 28.99
C ASP A 194 13.09 21.37 27.85
N LEU A 195 12.68 20.75 26.75
CA LEU A 195 13.54 20.58 25.55
C LEU A 195 13.80 21.92 24.84
N LEU A 196 12.79 22.78 24.73
CA LEU A 196 12.88 24.05 24.02
C LEU A 196 13.76 25.09 24.70
N ARG A 197 14.01 24.96 26.04
CA ARG A 197 14.83 25.84 26.84
C ARG A 197 16.31 25.44 26.89
N LEU A 198 16.66 24.24 26.43
CA LEU A 198 18.05 23.76 26.45
C LEU A 198 18.94 24.61 25.54
N SER A 199 20.23 24.66 25.86
CA SER A 199 21.23 25.13 24.89
C SER A 199 21.18 24.27 23.64
N TYR A 200 21.74 24.74 22.54
CA TYR A 200 21.75 23.92 21.31
C TYR A 200 22.54 22.61 21.49
N GLU A 201 23.65 22.65 22.21
CA GLU A 201 24.45 21.46 22.47
C GLU A 201 23.71 20.47 23.37
N ASP A 202 23.10 20.96 24.46
CA ASP A 202 22.29 20.13 25.35
C ASP A 202 21.07 19.55 24.65
N LEU A 203 20.42 20.31 23.77
CA LEU A 203 19.30 19.83 22.96
C LEU A 203 19.73 18.68 22.04
N LEU A 204 20.81 18.86 21.26
CA LEU A 204 21.34 17.83 20.38
C LEU A 204 21.80 16.59 21.16
N SER A 205 22.43 16.78 22.30
CA SER A 205 22.85 15.70 23.21
C SER A 205 21.65 14.94 23.77
N THR A 206 20.64 15.67 24.28
CA THR A 206 19.40 15.08 24.81
C THR A 206 18.64 14.29 23.76
N LEU A 207 18.63 14.74 22.52
CA LEU A 207 18.04 14.03 21.40
C LEU A 207 18.86 12.81 20.91
N GLY A 208 20.04 12.55 21.52
CA GLY A 208 20.92 11.45 21.13
C GLY A 208 21.69 11.71 19.82
N LEU A 209 21.74 12.95 19.37
CA LEU A 209 22.34 13.37 18.11
C LEU A 209 23.86 13.59 18.23
N ILE A 210 24.38 13.64 19.46
CA ILE A 210 25.81 13.66 19.80
C ILE A 210 26.15 12.31 20.45
N LYS A 211 27.10 11.59 19.88
CA LYS A 211 27.62 10.32 20.41
C LYS A 211 29.12 10.40 20.59
N GLN A 212 29.60 10.15 21.81
CA GLN A 212 31.02 10.17 22.15
C GLN A 212 31.74 11.49 21.73
N GLY A 213 31.07 12.64 21.94
CA GLY A 213 31.58 13.95 21.55
C GLY A 213 31.64 14.21 20.03
N ARG A 214 30.91 13.42 19.25
CA ARG A 214 30.83 13.53 17.79
C ARG A 214 29.38 13.75 17.33
N LEU A 215 29.22 14.57 16.31
CA LEU A 215 27.93 14.76 15.62
C LEU A 215 27.60 13.53 14.80
N THR A 216 26.36 13.06 14.90
CA THR A 216 25.81 12.02 14.03
C THR A 216 25.36 12.62 12.71
N ARG A 217 25.10 11.78 11.69
CA ARG A 217 24.47 12.25 10.44
C ARG A 217 23.09 12.87 10.72
N ALA A 218 22.31 12.31 11.63
CA ALA A 218 21.02 12.90 12.03
C ALA A 218 21.18 14.32 12.58
N ALA A 219 22.23 14.60 13.37
CA ALA A 219 22.51 15.95 13.85
C ALA A 219 22.72 16.94 12.70
N LEU A 220 23.50 16.55 11.70
CA LEU A 220 23.76 17.38 10.53
C LEU A 220 22.49 17.54 9.66
N LEU A 221 21.69 16.50 9.49
CA LEU A 221 20.42 16.60 8.77
C LEU A 221 19.42 17.53 9.43
N LEU A 222 19.43 17.65 10.75
CA LEU A 222 18.52 18.54 11.48
C LEU A 222 19.06 19.95 11.66
N ALA A 223 20.39 20.11 11.77
CA ALA A 223 20.99 21.37 12.20
C ALA A 223 22.30 21.74 11.47
N GLY A 224 22.74 20.95 10.49
CA GLY A 224 23.99 21.17 9.77
C GLY A 224 23.93 22.32 8.78
N THR A 225 25.13 22.89 8.51
CA THR A 225 25.32 23.76 7.34
C THR A 225 25.22 22.94 6.05
N GLU A 226 24.86 23.56 4.93
CA GLU A 226 24.76 22.85 3.64
C GLU A 226 26.09 22.21 3.24
N SER A 227 27.23 22.87 3.51
CA SER A 227 28.56 22.31 3.27
C SER A 227 28.85 21.07 4.09
N ALA A 228 28.50 21.08 5.38
CA ALA A 228 28.64 19.91 6.26
C ALA A 228 27.75 18.74 5.81
N ILE A 229 26.51 19.03 5.45
CA ILE A 229 25.59 18.01 4.93
C ILE A 229 26.14 17.39 3.65
N ARG A 230 26.56 18.19 2.68
CA ARG A 230 27.16 17.67 1.42
C ARG A 230 28.41 16.84 1.65
N GLN A 231 29.21 17.20 2.64
CA GLN A 231 30.44 16.47 2.98
C GLN A 231 30.16 15.15 3.68
N TYR A 232 29.29 15.10 4.67
CA TYR A 232 29.09 13.95 5.56
C TYR A 232 27.85 13.11 5.26
N VAL A 233 26.89 13.66 4.48
CA VAL A 233 25.66 12.99 4.05
C VAL A 233 25.43 13.21 2.56
N PRO A 234 26.35 12.78 1.69
CA PRO A 234 26.33 13.12 0.25
C PRO A 234 25.10 12.63 -0.51
N GLY A 235 24.40 11.62 0.01
CA GLY A 235 23.14 11.14 -0.57
C GLY A 235 21.91 11.99 -0.24
N TYR A 236 22.07 13.02 0.63
CA TYR A 236 20.96 13.89 0.99
C TYR A 236 20.94 15.15 0.14
N ASN A 237 19.93 15.28 -0.68
CA ASN A 237 19.54 16.49 -1.38
C ASN A 237 18.05 16.42 -1.75
N TRP A 238 17.47 17.56 -2.13
CA TRP A 238 16.13 17.61 -2.66
C TRP A 238 16.06 18.52 -3.90
N THR A 239 15.09 18.23 -4.75
CA THR A 239 14.80 19.00 -5.96
C THR A 239 13.32 19.33 -6.01
N PHE A 240 13.00 20.61 -6.18
CA PHE A 240 11.67 21.08 -6.51
C PHE A 240 11.60 21.42 -8.00
N LEU A 241 10.57 20.92 -8.69
CA LEU A 241 10.29 21.25 -10.09
C LEU A 241 8.84 21.71 -10.22
N GLN A 242 8.63 22.92 -10.71
CA GLN A 242 7.32 23.33 -11.20
C GLN A 242 7.25 22.97 -12.68
N MET A 243 6.50 21.90 -12.99
CA MET A 243 6.37 21.35 -14.33
C MET A 243 5.37 22.16 -15.16
N THR A 244 5.74 22.50 -16.38
CA THR A 244 4.85 23.12 -17.37
C THR A 244 4.25 22.11 -18.33
N SER A 245 4.94 20.97 -18.50
CA SER A 245 4.49 19.78 -19.22
C SER A 245 5.10 18.53 -18.55
N ASP A 246 4.93 17.35 -19.13
CA ASP A 246 5.56 16.12 -18.60
C ASP A 246 7.10 16.14 -18.76
N THR A 247 7.65 17.00 -19.62
CA THR A 247 9.08 17.06 -19.95
C THR A 247 9.73 18.40 -19.62
N ASP A 248 8.95 19.47 -19.44
CA ASP A 248 9.46 20.83 -19.26
C ASP A 248 9.07 21.40 -17.89
N TYR A 249 9.93 22.27 -17.37
CA TYR A 249 9.71 22.95 -16.09
C TYR A 249 9.96 24.46 -16.19
N GLY A 250 9.21 25.24 -15.39
CA GLY A 250 9.38 26.68 -15.26
C GLY A 250 10.30 27.05 -14.10
N ILE A 251 10.16 26.34 -12.95
CA ILE A 251 10.98 26.57 -11.75
C ILE A 251 11.71 25.29 -11.42
N ARG A 252 13.01 25.42 -11.10
CA ARG A 252 13.84 24.38 -10.54
C ARG A 252 14.65 24.92 -9.37
N GLU A 253 14.61 24.22 -8.24
CA GLU A 253 15.48 24.52 -7.11
C GLU A 253 16.06 23.21 -6.55
N ASP A 254 17.41 23.16 -6.44
CA ASP A 254 18.16 22.02 -5.92
C ASP A 254 18.92 22.46 -4.67
N ARG A 255 18.74 21.76 -3.53
CA ARG A 255 19.39 22.10 -2.27
C ARG A 255 19.76 20.87 -1.44
N ALA A 256 20.64 21.11 -0.47
CA ALA A 256 21.01 20.14 0.57
C ALA A 256 21.07 20.80 1.96
N ASN A 257 20.18 21.73 2.24
CA ASN A 257 20.08 22.40 3.54
C ASN A 257 19.40 21.50 4.59
N ALA A 258 19.52 21.85 5.87
CA ALA A 258 18.93 21.08 6.97
C ALA A 258 17.42 20.87 6.79
N LEU A 259 16.92 19.70 7.19
CA LEU A 259 15.54 19.24 6.99
C LEU A 259 14.47 20.28 7.37
N PRO A 260 14.52 20.93 8.54
CA PRO A 260 13.50 21.92 8.90
C PRO A 260 13.42 23.09 7.91
N SER A 261 14.59 23.57 7.47
CA SER A 261 14.68 24.64 6.47
C SER A 261 14.28 24.16 5.07
N SER A 262 14.52 22.88 4.75
CA SER A 262 14.13 22.26 3.48
C SER A 262 12.61 22.19 3.36
N VAL A 263 11.94 21.65 4.37
CA VAL A 263 10.47 21.55 4.40
C VAL A 263 9.85 22.93 4.31
N GLN A 264 10.29 23.88 5.12
CA GLN A 264 9.80 25.26 5.05
C GLN A 264 9.98 25.87 3.66
N ARG A 265 11.15 25.69 3.04
CA ARG A 265 11.42 26.24 1.70
C ARG A 265 10.53 25.63 0.62
N ILE A 266 10.29 24.32 0.69
CA ILE A 266 9.39 23.64 -0.25
C ILE A 266 7.94 24.10 -0.06
N GLU A 267 7.49 24.28 1.18
CA GLU A 267 6.17 24.86 1.48
C GLU A 267 6.04 26.28 0.88
N GLU A 268 7.05 27.14 1.03
CA GLU A 268 7.08 28.47 0.44
C GLU A 268 6.98 28.44 -1.10
N LEU A 269 7.68 27.49 -1.74
CA LEU A 269 7.63 27.31 -3.20
C LEU A 269 6.26 26.83 -3.68
N LEU A 270 5.51 26.11 -2.85
CA LEU A 270 4.16 25.63 -3.17
C LEU A 270 3.07 26.69 -2.97
N VAL A 271 3.25 27.68 -2.09
CA VAL A 271 2.24 28.70 -1.77
C VAL A 271 1.61 29.36 -3.00
N PRO A 272 2.37 29.83 -4.02
CA PRO A 272 1.78 30.50 -5.19
C PRO A 272 0.86 29.58 -6.02
N PHE A 273 1.04 28.27 -5.91
CA PHE A 273 0.36 27.25 -6.70
C PHE A 273 -0.72 26.50 -5.91
N ASN A 274 -0.86 26.80 -4.62
CA ASN A 274 -1.82 26.21 -3.72
C ASN A 274 -2.83 27.27 -3.22
N PRO A 275 -3.61 27.90 -4.11
CA PRO A 275 -4.51 28.98 -3.75
C PRO A 275 -5.61 28.50 -2.82
N ILE A 276 -6.10 29.43 -2.00
CA ILE A 276 -7.30 29.24 -1.22
C ILE A 276 -8.50 29.49 -2.14
N THR A 277 -9.39 28.50 -2.19
CA THR A 277 -10.68 28.65 -2.87
C THR A 277 -11.76 28.77 -1.80
N THR A 278 -12.61 29.78 -1.92
CA THR A 278 -13.75 29.97 -1.02
C THR A 278 -15.02 29.42 -1.66
N TYR A 279 -15.71 28.57 -0.94
CA TYR A 279 -17.02 28.07 -1.31
C TYR A 279 -18.08 28.62 -0.33
N GLN A 280 -19.12 29.26 -0.86
CA GLN A 280 -20.20 29.81 -0.07
C GLN A 280 -21.45 28.93 -0.17
N GLN A 281 -21.99 28.54 0.99
CA GLN A 281 -23.28 27.86 1.07
C GLN A 281 -24.18 28.55 2.12
N GLY A 282 -25.15 29.29 1.65
CA GLY A 282 -25.96 30.13 2.51
C GLY A 282 -25.12 31.21 3.20
N LEU A 283 -25.15 31.23 4.53
CA LEU A 283 -24.35 32.14 5.37
C LEU A 283 -22.96 31.64 5.71
N PHE A 284 -22.62 30.41 5.33
CA PHE A 284 -21.32 29.80 5.66
C PHE A 284 -20.34 29.93 4.50
N HIS A 285 -19.10 30.32 4.82
CA HIS A 285 -17.97 30.36 3.92
C HIS A 285 -17.00 29.27 4.31
N TYR A 286 -16.63 28.44 3.34
CA TYR A 286 -15.64 27.37 3.52
C TYR A 286 -14.42 27.69 2.67
N GLU A 287 -13.26 27.77 3.33
CA GLU A 287 -11.99 27.95 2.65
C GLU A 287 -11.26 26.60 2.56
N TYR A 288 -10.64 26.33 1.44
CA TYR A 288 -9.83 25.14 1.23
C TYR A 288 -8.70 25.40 0.25
N HIS A 289 -7.58 24.73 0.48
CA HIS A 289 -6.44 24.72 -0.43
C HIS A 289 -6.63 23.65 -1.50
N THR A 290 -5.95 23.79 -2.65
CA THR A 290 -5.90 22.73 -3.66
C THR A 290 -5.35 21.44 -3.04
N TRP A 291 -4.29 21.55 -2.26
CA TRP A 291 -3.76 20.46 -1.42
C TRP A 291 -3.77 20.90 0.05
N PRO A 292 -4.43 20.15 0.96
CA PRO A 292 -4.46 20.48 2.38
C PRO A 292 -3.03 20.55 2.95
N ALA A 293 -2.73 21.60 3.70
CA ALA A 293 -1.39 21.81 4.27
C ALA A 293 -0.90 20.62 5.10
N ILE A 294 -1.82 19.99 5.86
CA ILE A 294 -1.52 18.78 6.65
C ILE A 294 -1.06 17.63 5.74
N ALA A 295 -1.75 17.41 4.61
CA ALA A 295 -1.41 16.32 3.70
C ALA A 295 -0.05 16.55 3.02
N VAL A 296 0.23 17.77 2.57
CA VAL A 296 1.52 18.14 1.96
C VAL A 296 2.66 17.97 2.96
N ARG A 297 2.48 18.48 4.19
CA ARG A 297 3.48 18.37 5.24
C ARG A 297 3.81 16.93 5.59
N GLU A 298 2.80 16.09 5.78
CA GLU A 298 2.99 14.66 6.08
C GLU A 298 3.71 13.94 4.93
N ALA A 299 3.39 14.27 3.67
CA ALA A 299 4.10 13.72 2.52
C ALA A 299 5.57 14.11 2.49
N LEU A 300 5.88 15.38 2.73
CA LEU A 300 7.26 15.88 2.81
C LEU A 300 8.00 15.21 3.97
N MET A 301 7.44 15.22 5.18
CA MET A 301 8.07 14.60 6.34
C MET A 301 8.33 13.11 6.12
N ASN A 302 7.39 12.37 5.52
CA ASN A 302 7.59 10.97 5.18
C ASN A 302 8.74 10.80 4.16
N ALA A 303 8.80 11.62 3.11
CA ALA A 303 9.87 11.53 2.13
C ALA A 303 11.25 11.80 2.77
N PHE A 304 11.37 12.81 3.64
CA PHE A 304 12.63 13.10 4.34
C PHE A 304 13.00 12.07 5.41
N CYS A 305 12.03 11.50 6.11
CA CYS A 305 12.27 10.51 7.16
C CYS A 305 12.61 9.12 6.60
N HIS A 306 12.11 8.78 5.41
CA HIS A 306 12.23 7.43 4.84
C HIS A 306 13.18 7.34 3.64
N VAL A 307 13.81 8.46 3.22
CA VAL A 307 14.84 8.43 2.16
C VAL A 307 15.97 7.48 2.52
N ASP A 308 16.41 6.67 1.57
CA ASP A 308 17.67 5.92 1.71
C ASP A 308 18.85 6.80 1.30
N LEU A 309 19.54 7.32 2.29
CA LEU A 309 20.67 8.24 2.13
C LEU A 309 21.93 7.61 1.52
N ARG A 310 21.90 6.33 1.22
CA ARG A 310 22.99 5.59 0.54
C ARG A 310 22.72 5.44 -0.95
N ILE A 311 21.48 5.65 -1.38
CA ILE A 311 21.09 5.65 -2.78
C ILE A 311 21.26 7.07 -3.31
N ALA A 312 22.02 7.23 -4.40
CA ALA A 312 22.20 8.53 -5.03
C ALA A 312 20.89 9.00 -5.69
N GLY A 313 20.53 10.25 -5.47
CA GLY A 313 19.37 10.89 -6.06
C GLY A 313 18.61 11.76 -5.06
N PRO A 314 17.92 12.80 -5.53
CA PRO A 314 17.22 13.74 -4.67
C PRO A 314 15.89 13.19 -4.16
N ILE A 315 15.44 13.73 -3.01
CA ILE A 315 14.03 13.76 -2.68
C ILE A 315 13.38 14.67 -3.72
N MET A 316 12.39 14.14 -4.45
CA MET A 316 11.82 14.83 -5.61
C MET A 316 10.44 15.38 -5.27
N VAL A 317 10.25 16.68 -5.48
CA VAL A 317 8.94 17.34 -5.38
C VAL A 317 8.62 17.92 -6.76
N LYS A 318 7.63 17.37 -7.44
CA LYS A 318 7.19 17.82 -8.77
C LYS A 318 5.77 18.34 -8.69
N LEU A 319 5.61 19.59 -9.08
CA LEU A 319 4.32 20.24 -9.16
C LEU A 319 3.89 20.36 -10.62
N TYR A 320 2.92 19.57 -11.03
CA TYR A 320 2.28 19.64 -12.34
C TYR A 320 1.01 20.51 -12.30
N PRO A 321 0.46 20.90 -13.46
CA PRO A 321 -0.81 21.62 -13.50
C PRO A 321 -1.98 20.87 -12.87
N ASP A 322 -1.94 19.53 -12.90
CA ASP A 322 -3.02 18.61 -12.48
C ASP A 322 -2.67 17.77 -11.24
N ARG A 323 -1.43 17.78 -10.76
CA ARG A 323 -1.01 16.94 -9.63
C ARG A 323 0.25 17.46 -8.94
N LEU A 324 0.41 17.07 -7.68
CA LEU A 324 1.64 17.20 -6.90
C LEU A 324 2.21 15.80 -6.65
N GLU A 325 3.48 15.61 -6.94
CA GLU A 325 4.22 14.38 -6.67
C GLU A 325 5.33 14.64 -5.65
N VAL A 326 5.38 13.81 -4.60
CA VAL A 326 6.44 13.83 -3.59
C VAL A 326 7.03 12.44 -3.52
N GLY A 327 8.32 12.30 -3.84
CA GLY A 327 9.00 11.02 -3.91
C GLY A 327 10.37 11.02 -3.25
N ASN A 328 10.79 9.85 -2.79
CA ASN A 328 12.12 9.61 -2.23
C ASN A 328 12.70 8.29 -2.71
N ASN A 329 14.03 8.20 -2.68
CA ASN A 329 14.74 6.94 -2.87
C ASN A 329 14.60 6.05 -1.64
N GLY A 330 14.60 4.74 -1.87
CA GLY A 330 14.32 3.71 -0.89
C GLY A 330 12.87 3.23 -0.99
N GLY A 331 12.66 1.96 -1.35
CA GLY A 331 11.35 1.30 -1.37
C GLY A 331 10.77 1.14 0.03
N PHE A 332 9.64 0.49 0.18
CA PHE A 332 9.08 0.18 1.50
C PHE A 332 9.95 -0.81 2.28
N ILE A 333 9.83 -0.79 3.60
CA ILE A 333 10.59 -1.64 4.54
C ILE A 333 9.64 -2.43 5.45
N ALA A 334 10.15 -3.46 6.09
CA ALA A 334 9.45 -4.22 7.13
C ALA A 334 8.07 -4.77 6.71
N GLY A 335 7.88 -5.12 5.43
CA GLY A 335 6.61 -5.66 4.93
C GLY A 335 5.51 -4.63 4.70
N ILE A 336 5.83 -3.33 4.78
CA ILE A 336 4.93 -2.26 4.37
C ILE A 336 4.78 -2.32 2.85
N THR A 337 3.56 -2.15 2.36
CA THR A 337 3.21 -2.07 0.94
C THR A 337 2.19 -0.96 0.74
N PRO A 338 1.96 -0.48 -0.50
CA PRO A 338 0.87 0.44 -0.77
C PRO A 338 -0.49 -0.04 -0.26
N ASP A 339 -0.73 -1.36 -0.24
CA ASP A 339 -2.01 -1.97 0.13
C ASP A 339 -2.22 -2.17 1.63
N ASN A 340 -1.18 -1.99 2.47
CA ASN A 340 -1.29 -2.17 3.92
C ASN A 340 -0.84 -0.95 4.74
N ILE A 341 -0.29 0.07 4.11
CA ILE A 341 0.37 1.21 4.77
C ILE A 341 -0.51 1.96 5.77
N LEU A 342 -1.83 1.97 5.59
CA LEU A 342 -2.77 2.64 6.51
C LEU A 342 -2.81 1.99 7.90
N HIS A 343 -2.57 0.69 7.98
CA HIS A 343 -2.79 -0.11 9.20
C HIS A 343 -1.57 -0.93 9.64
N HIS A 344 -0.48 -0.90 8.85
CA HIS A 344 0.76 -1.59 9.21
C HIS A 344 1.43 -0.93 10.43
N GLN A 345 2.14 -1.73 11.23
CA GLN A 345 2.95 -1.17 12.32
C GLN A 345 4.03 -0.22 11.76
N PRO A 346 4.30 0.92 12.44
CA PRO A 346 5.28 1.87 11.97
C PRO A 346 6.69 1.27 11.95
N ALA A 347 7.41 1.50 10.84
CA ALA A 347 8.82 1.16 10.71
C ALA A 347 9.59 2.38 10.19
N ALA A 348 10.75 2.64 10.75
CA ALA A 348 11.58 3.79 10.37
C ALA A 348 12.87 3.31 9.70
N ARG A 349 13.17 3.80 8.48
CA ARG A 349 14.45 3.58 7.81
C ARG A 349 15.59 4.30 8.51
N ASN A 350 15.31 5.47 9.07
CA ASN A 350 16.25 6.35 9.75
C ASN A 350 15.83 6.54 11.23
N PRO A 351 15.96 5.52 12.10
CA PRO A 351 15.40 5.49 13.43
C PRO A 351 15.81 6.68 14.31
N LEU A 352 17.09 7.05 14.36
CA LEU A 352 17.55 8.17 15.20
C LEU A 352 16.98 9.51 14.74
N LEU A 353 16.91 9.73 13.41
CA LEU A 353 16.32 10.94 12.85
C LEU A 353 14.83 11.04 13.22
N VAL A 354 14.09 9.95 13.01
CA VAL A 354 12.65 9.88 13.33
C VAL A 354 12.41 10.02 14.83
N ASP A 355 13.26 9.43 15.67
CA ASP A 355 13.16 9.56 17.14
C ASP A 355 13.34 11.01 17.60
N ALA A 356 14.37 11.70 17.11
CA ALA A 356 14.60 13.10 17.41
C ALA A 356 13.41 13.98 16.98
N LEU A 357 12.89 13.78 15.76
CA LEU A 357 11.73 14.51 15.25
C LEU A 357 10.45 14.20 16.06
N THR A 358 10.28 12.97 16.52
CA THR A 358 9.14 12.57 17.36
C THR A 358 9.18 13.25 18.72
N ARG A 359 10.35 13.30 19.37
CA ARG A 359 10.55 14.00 20.65
C ARG A 359 10.29 15.49 20.54
N LEU A 360 10.56 16.07 19.37
CA LEU A 360 10.24 17.46 19.04
C LEU A 360 8.80 17.64 18.52
N ARG A 361 7.97 16.60 18.51
CA ARG A 361 6.60 16.57 17.99
C ARG A 361 6.44 16.97 16.52
N LEU A 362 7.52 16.93 15.76
CA LEU A 362 7.51 17.24 14.32
C LEU A 362 7.03 16.07 13.47
N VAL A 363 7.18 14.84 13.97
CA VAL A 363 6.69 13.59 13.37
C VAL A 363 5.95 12.79 14.44
N ASN A 364 4.96 12.01 14.02
CA ASN A 364 4.21 11.16 14.92
C ASN A 364 4.54 9.67 14.66
N ARG A 365 5.03 8.97 15.69
CA ARG A 365 5.43 7.55 15.60
C ARG A 365 4.26 6.56 15.63
N THR A 366 3.02 7.04 15.77
CA THR A 366 1.85 6.19 16.01
C THR A 366 1.15 5.72 14.73
N ASN A 367 1.82 5.71 13.59
CA ASN A 367 1.26 5.44 12.25
C ASN A 367 0.06 6.33 11.86
N LEU A 368 -0.13 7.42 12.60
CA LEU A 368 -1.23 8.37 12.34
C LEU A 368 -0.94 9.31 11.17
N GLY A 369 0.32 9.44 10.71
CA GLY A 369 0.72 10.39 9.68
C GLY A 369 0.01 10.12 8.35
N ILE A 370 0.10 8.89 7.83
CA ILE A 370 -0.62 8.48 6.62
C ILE A 370 -2.13 8.58 6.82
N GLY A 371 -2.64 8.08 7.95
CA GLY A 371 -4.06 8.20 8.28
C GLY A 371 -4.54 9.65 8.33
N ARG A 372 -3.75 10.58 8.91
CA ARG A 372 -4.05 12.02 8.94
C ARG A 372 -4.05 12.64 7.54
N MET A 373 -3.09 12.26 6.70
CA MET A 373 -3.02 12.71 5.32
C MET A 373 -4.27 12.29 4.53
N PHE A 374 -4.66 11.02 4.63
CA PHE A 374 -5.88 10.50 4.03
C PHE A 374 -7.11 11.21 4.60
N THR A 375 -7.24 11.29 5.91
CA THR A 375 -8.37 11.96 6.58
C THR A 375 -8.48 13.42 6.14
N ALA A 376 -7.38 14.18 6.10
CA ALA A 376 -7.40 15.58 5.69
C ALA A 376 -7.93 15.78 4.26
N LEU A 377 -7.58 14.89 3.34
CA LEU A 377 -8.08 14.91 1.97
C LEU A 377 -9.55 14.49 1.91
N LEU A 378 -9.87 13.37 2.53
CA LEU A 378 -11.22 12.78 2.50
C LEU A 378 -12.26 13.68 3.18
N MET A 379 -11.93 14.33 4.30
CA MET A 379 -12.82 15.28 4.97
C MET A 379 -13.14 16.52 4.12
N GLU A 380 -12.24 16.89 3.21
CA GLU A 380 -12.48 17.95 2.23
C GLU A 380 -13.19 17.45 0.96
N GLY A 381 -13.58 16.18 0.90
CA GLY A 381 -14.19 15.57 -0.29
C GLY A 381 -13.21 15.32 -1.44
N LYS A 382 -11.90 15.31 -1.16
CA LYS A 382 -10.83 15.04 -2.12
C LYS A 382 -10.45 13.56 -2.10
N GLU A 383 -9.89 13.08 -3.21
CA GLU A 383 -9.38 11.70 -3.26
C GLU A 383 -8.11 11.53 -2.44
N PRO A 384 -7.89 10.35 -1.86
CA PRO A 384 -6.63 10.04 -1.19
C PRO A 384 -5.46 10.04 -2.20
N PRO A 385 -4.20 10.20 -1.73
CA PRO A 385 -3.06 10.16 -2.61
C PRO A 385 -2.87 8.76 -3.18
N VAL A 386 -2.41 8.68 -4.43
CA VAL A 386 -1.95 7.42 -5.01
C VAL A 386 -0.52 7.16 -4.56
N ILE A 387 -0.30 6.01 -3.96
CA ILE A 387 1.03 5.58 -3.50
C ILE A 387 1.61 4.65 -4.56
N ARG A 388 2.79 4.99 -5.09
CA ARG A 388 3.49 4.20 -6.10
C ARG A 388 4.85 3.79 -5.57
N GLU A 389 5.15 2.51 -5.67
CA GLU A 389 6.50 1.98 -5.50
C GLU A 389 7.05 1.59 -6.88
N SER A 390 8.24 2.02 -7.20
CA SER A 390 8.91 1.71 -8.45
C SER A 390 10.40 1.45 -8.20
N GLY A 391 10.78 0.17 -8.21
CA GLY A 391 12.14 -0.24 -7.87
C GLY A 391 12.49 0.18 -6.43
N ASP A 392 13.56 0.97 -6.30
CA ASP A 392 14.02 1.48 -5.00
C ASP A 392 13.50 2.91 -4.72
N SER A 393 12.26 3.23 -5.08
CA SER A 393 11.67 4.54 -4.81
C SER A 393 10.19 4.45 -4.48
N VAL A 394 9.72 5.39 -3.65
CA VAL A 394 8.30 5.57 -3.31
C VAL A 394 7.88 6.98 -3.71
N THR A 395 6.72 7.10 -4.34
CA THR A 395 6.14 8.39 -4.74
C THR A 395 4.69 8.48 -4.32
N LEU A 396 4.34 9.57 -3.64
CA LEU A 396 2.98 9.97 -3.32
C LEU A 396 2.49 10.94 -4.40
N VAL A 397 1.33 10.67 -5.00
CA VAL A 397 0.74 11.48 -6.07
C VAL A 397 -0.60 12.03 -5.60
N PHE A 398 -0.70 13.34 -5.50
CA PHE A 398 -1.91 14.08 -5.14
C PHE A 398 -2.50 14.69 -6.39
N TYR A 399 -3.61 14.15 -6.88
CA TYR A 399 -4.29 14.72 -8.04
C TYR A 399 -5.10 15.96 -7.67
N LYS A 400 -5.04 16.97 -8.53
CA LYS A 400 -5.91 18.13 -8.46
C LYS A 400 -7.26 17.77 -9.05
N ARG A 401 -8.22 17.43 -8.20
CA ARG A 401 -9.58 17.08 -8.60
C ARG A 401 -10.60 18.04 -8.00
N GLU A 402 -11.79 18.05 -8.60
CA GLU A 402 -12.88 18.86 -8.11
C GLU A 402 -13.29 18.43 -6.69
N LEU A 403 -13.54 19.41 -5.86
CA LEU A 403 -14.06 19.25 -4.53
C LEU A 403 -15.51 18.73 -4.59
N ASN A 404 -15.91 17.91 -3.61
CA ASN A 404 -17.32 17.66 -3.33
C ASN A 404 -17.77 18.46 -2.07
N PRO A 405 -18.32 19.66 -2.22
CA PRO A 405 -18.68 20.50 -1.08
C PRO A 405 -19.79 19.89 -0.22
N ALA A 406 -20.72 19.17 -0.84
CA ALA A 406 -21.82 18.51 -0.13
C ALA A 406 -21.31 17.39 0.79
N PHE A 407 -20.30 16.63 0.33
CA PHE A 407 -19.65 15.62 1.16
C PHE A 407 -18.91 16.25 2.34
N ARG A 408 -18.15 17.32 2.11
CA ARG A 408 -17.48 18.06 3.18
C ARG A 408 -18.44 18.56 4.25
N LEU A 409 -19.57 19.16 3.83
CA LEU A 409 -20.59 19.63 4.74
C LEU A 409 -21.16 18.48 5.57
N PHE A 410 -21.50 17.38 4.92
CA PHE A 410 -21.99 16.17 5.59
C PHE A 410 -21.01 15.69 6.66
N VAL A 411 -19.72 15.58 6.33
CA VAL A 411 -18.69 15.14 7.30
C VAL A 411 -18.56 16.12 8.47
N ALA A 412 -18.64 17.42 8.21
CA ALA A 412 -18.59 18.45 9.26
C ALA A 412 -19.82 18.37 10.19
N GLU A 413 -21.01 18.15 9.65
CA GLU A 413 -22.24 17.99 10.44
C GLU A 413 -22.19 16.72 11.31
N GLU A 414 -21.67 15.62 10.77
CA GLU A 414 -21.50 14.38 11.52
C GLU A 414 -20.50 14.55 12.68
N SER A 415 -19.42 15.29 12.46
CA SER A 415 -18.46 15.60 13.51
C SER A 415 -19.06 16.49 14.61
N VAL A 416 -19.82 17.54 14.24
CA VAL A 416 -20.54 18.39 15.20
C VAL A 416 -21.58 17.59 15.99
N ALA A 417 -22.20 16.59 15.38
CA ALA A 417 -23.16 15.70 16.03
C ALA A 417 -22.48 14.59 16.90
N GLY A 418 -21.14 14.58 17.02
CA GLY A 418 -20.38 13.58 17.77
C GLY A 418 -20.35 12.19 17.09
N ARG A 419 -20.64 12.12 15.80
CA ARG A 419 -20.62 10.89 15.00
C ARG A 419 -19.47 10.89 14.00
N ASP A 420 -18.28 11.16 14.50
CA ASP A 420 -17.07 11.21 13.67
C ASP A 420 -16.93 9.98 12.75
N LEU A 421 -16.52 10.25 11.51
CA LEU A 421 -16.27 9.23 10.49
C LEU A 421 -14.77 8.93 10.42
N GLY A 422 -14.42 7.67 10.69
CA GLY A 422 -13.05 7.20 10.52
C GLY A 422 -12.65 7.11 9.04
N VAL A 423 -11.36 6.95 8.79
CA VAL A 423 -10.76 6.87 7.45
C VAL A 423 -11.45 5.83 6.56
N ASP A 424 -11.71 4.64 7.08
CA ASP A 424 -12.37 3.55 6.34
C ASP A 424 -13.79 3.92 5.92
N SER A 425 -14.55 4.57 6.83
CA SER A 425 -15.91 5.08 6.54
C SER A 425 -15.91 6.14 5.44
N LEU A 426 -14.95 7.07 5.49
CA LEU A 426 -14.79 8.12 4.49
C LEU A 426 -14.42 7.54 3.12
N LEU A 427 -13.52 6.56 3.06
CA LEU A 427 -13.13 5.86 1.83
C LEU A 427 -14.33 5.16 1.20
N ILE A 428 -15.09 4.40 1.99
CA ILE A 428 -16.28 3.67 1.53
C ILE A 428 -17.34 4.63 0.98
N LEU A 429 -17.67 5.70 1.72
CA LEU A 429 -18.68 6.67 1.30
C LEU A 429 -18.26 7.42 0.04
N GLN A 430 -17.02 7.89 -0.05
CA GLN A 430 -16.51 8.54 -1.26
C GLN A 430 -16.52 7.61 -2.48
N TYR A 431 -16.17 6.33 -2.29
CA TYR A 431 -16.26 5.34 -3.35
C TYR A 431 -17.71 5.17 -3.83
N LEU A 432 -18.65 5.00 -2.91
CA LEU A 432 -20.06 4.77 -3.22
C LEU A 432 -20.76 6.00 -3.84
N ILE A 433 -20.27 7.22 -3.62
CA ILE A 433 -20.76 8.40 -4.35
C ILE A 433 -20.47 8.28 -5.86
N LYS A 434 -19.34 7.69 -6.21
CA LYS A 434 -18.88 7.56 -7.60
C LYS A 434 -19.26 6.24 -8.26
N HIS A 435 -19.47 5.20 -7.44
CA HIS A 435 -19.76 3.84 -7.89
C HIS A 435 -21.11 3.37 -7.35
N PRO A 436 -21.90 2.64 -8.16
CA PRO A 436 -23.26 2.25 -7.77
C PRO A 436 -23.30 1.24 -6.62
N GLU A 437 -22.25 0.45 -6.46
CA GLU A 437 -22.17 -0.61 -5.46
C GLU A 437 -20.73 -0.93 -5.07
N LEU A 438 -20.57 -1.58 -3.92
CA LEU A 438 -19.30 -2.01 -3.34
C LEU A 438 -19.47 -3.43 -2.79
N ASP A 439 -18.64 -4.37 -3.20
CA ASP A 439 -18.59 -5.70 -2.56
C ASP A 439 -17.54 -5.75 -1.44
N ASN A 440 -17.58 -6.79 -0.60
CA ASN A 440 -16.67 -6.92 0.54
C ASN A 440 -15.20 -6.99 0.12
N SER A 441 -14.89 -7.60 -1.02
CA SER A 441 -13.52 -7.69 -1.53
C SER A 441 -12.99 -6.32 -1.95
N THR A 442 -13.78 -5.54 -2.69
CA THR A 442 -13.42 -4.18 -3.08
C THR A 442 -13.32 -3.26 -1.86
N ALA A 443 -14.22 -3.42 -0.87
CA ALA A 443 -14.15 -2.66 0.38
C ALA A 443 -12.88 -3.00 1.18
N SER A 444 -12.49 -4.27 1.23
CA SER A 444 -11.25 -4.74 1.84
C SER A 444 -10.01 -4.11 1.19
N GLN A 445 -9.96 -4.10 -0.13
CA GLN A 445 -8.87 -3.46 -0.88
C GLN A 445 -8.84 -1.94 -0.65
N LEU A 446 -10.00 -1.28 -0.72
CA LEU A 446 -10.12 0.16 -0.55
C LEU A 446 -9.67 0.64 0.84
N CYS A 447 -10.01 -0.12 1.89
CA CYS A 447 -9.67 0.20 3.27
C CYS A 447 -8.32 -0.38 3.71
N HIS A 448 -7.62 -1.12 2.86
CA HIS A 448 -6.36 -1.81 3.21
C HIS A 448 -6.51 -2.72 4.45
N ARG A 449 -7.66 -3.37 4.60
CA ARG A 449 -8.01 -4.24 5.74
C ARG A 449 -8.49 -5.60 5.29
N ARG A 450 -8.54 -6.55 6.24
CA ARG A 450 -9.16 -7.85 5.99
C ARG A 450 -10.68 -7.69 5.87
N GLU A 451 -11.32 -8.56 5.08
CA GLU A 451 -12.78 -8.53 4.89
C GLU A 451 -13.56 -8.61 6.22
N SER A 452 -13.06 -9.34 7.21
CA SER A 452 -13.69 -9.45 8.54
C SER A 452 -13.74 -8.10 9.27
N GLU A 453 -12.67 -7.30 9.19
CA GLU A 453 -12.56 -5.98 9.83
C GLU A 453 -13.43 -4.95 9.12
N VAL A 454 -13.45 -4.99 7.79
CA VAL A 454 -14.28 -4.07 6.98
C VAL A 454 -15.76 -4.30 7.20
N ARG A 455 -16.19 -5.53 7.49
CA ARG A 455 -17.60 -5.83 7.79
C ARG A 455 -18.12 -5.06 9.00
N GLU A 456 -17.32 -4.81 10.01
CA GLU A 456 -17.70 -3.98 11.16
C GLU A 456 -17.96 -2.53 10.74
N THR A 457 -17.08 -1.99 9.89
CA THR A 457 -17.26 -0.63 9.33
C THR A 457 -18.52 -0.55 8.48
N LEU A 458 -18.75 -1.52 7.59
CA LEU A 458 -19.94 -1.60 6.75
C LEU A 458 -21.21 -1.72 7.58
N ALA A 459 -21.23 -2.58 8.60
CA ALA A 459 -22.36 -2.71 9.52
C ALA A 459 -22.64 -1.42 10.30
N THR A 460 -21.59 -0.71 10.73
CA THR A 460 -21.74 0.59 11.41
C THR A 460 -22.32 1.66 10.48
N LEU A 461 -21.87 1.72 9.23
CA LEU A 461 -22.40 2.66 8.24
C LEU A 461 -23.86 2.35 7.90
N GLU A 462 -24.23 1.08 7.82
CA GLU A 462 -25.62 0.65 7.62
C GLU A 462 -26.51 1.00 8.82
N GLN A 463 -26.05 0.69 10.04
CA GLN A 463 -26.77 1.05 11.26
C GLN A 463 -27.04 2.56 11.38
N ARG A 464 -26.11 3.38 10.86
CA ARG A 464 -26.27 4.84 10.78
C ARG A 464 -27.17 5.29 9.63
N GLY A 465 -27.61 4.38 8.76
CA GLY A 465 -28.45 4.69 7.61
C GLY A 465 -27.73 5.39 6.45
N TYR A 466 -26.40 5.25 6.36
CA TYR A 466 -25.63 5.85 5.26
C TYR A 466 -25.51 4.94 4.05
N ILE A 467 -25.52 3.64 4.27
CA ILE A 467 -25.50 2.62 3.23
C ILE A 467 -26.57 1.57 3.48
N GLU A 468 -26.90 0.82 2.46
CA GLU A 468 -27.80 -0.33 2.52
C GLU A 468 -27.18 -1.53 1.81
N HIS A 469 -27.46 -2.76 2.26
CA HIS A 469 -26.98 -3.95 1.59
C HIS A 469 -28.03 -4.57 0.68
N GLY A 470 -27.54 -5.24 -0.38
CA GLY A 470 -28.34 -6.07 -1.26
C GLY A 470 -27.66 -7.42 -1.48
N GLY A 471 -28.43 -8.41 -1.93
CA GLY A 471 -27.92 -9.77 -2.13
C GLY A 471 -27.80 -10.58 -0.85
N THR A 472 -27.36 -11.83 -0.96
CA THR A 472 -27.18 -12.75 0.19
C THR A 472 -25.89 -13.55 0.04
N GLY A 473 -25.25 -13.89 1.17
CA GLY A 473 -24.05 -14.72 1.22
C GLY A 473 -22.85 -14.09 0.48
N ARG A 474 -22.18 -14.87 -0.37
CA ARG A 474 -21.04 -14.41 -1.17
C ARG A 474 -21.39 -13.33 -2.21
N GLY A 475 -22.68 -13.12 -2.46
CA GLY A 475 -23.19 -12.11 -3.37
C GLY A 475 -23.61 -10.81 -2.70
N THR A 476 -23.35 -10.60 -1.42
CA THR A 476 -23.67 -9.35 -0.72
C THR A 476 -22.89 -8.18 -1.32
N TYR A 477 -23.61 -7.08 -1.56
CA TYR A 477 -23.05 -5.81 -2.02
C TYR A 477 -23.69 -4.66 -1.23
N TRP A 478 -23.02 -3.53 -1.22
CA TRP A 478 -23.41 -2.34 -0.47
C TRP A 478 -23.63 -1.18 -1.43
N CYS A 479 -24.68 -0.39 -1.19
CA CYS A 479 -25.02 0.82 -1.93
C CYS A 479 -25.15 1.99 -0.96
N ILE A 480 -24.91 3.20 -1.42
CA ILE A 480 -25.20 4.39 -0.62
C ILE A 480 -26.73 4.54 -0.49
N HIS A 481 -27.20 4.89 0.72
CA HIS A 481 -28.62 5.10 0.95
C HIS A 481 -29.16 6.24 0.05
N PRO A 482 -30.31 6.10 -0.60
CA PRO A 482 -30.82 7.07 -1.58
C PRO A 482 -30.92 8.51 -1.06
N GLU A 483 -31.35 8.69 0.20
CA GLU A 483 -31.46 10.02 0.81
C GLU A 483 -30.08 10.69 0.95
N LEU A 484 -29.10 9.93 1.43
CA LEU A 484 -27.73 10.42 1.55
C LEU A 484 -27.13 10.68 0.17
N TYR A 485 -27.37 9.82 -0.80
CA TYR A 485 -26.92 10.03 -2.18
C TYR A 485 -27.44 11.34 -2.75
N ASN A 486 -28.76 11.59 -2.66
CA ASN A 486 -29.38 12.83 -3.16
C ASN A 486 -28.80 14.09 -2.51
N ARG A 487 -28.34 13.96 -1.27
CA ARG A 487 -27.69 15.03 -0.53
C ARG A 487 -26.24 15.27 -0.94
N LEU A 488 -25.51 14.21 -1.27
CA LEU A 488 -24.06 14.23 -1.56
C LEU A 488 -23.73 14.35 -3.04
N ALA A 489 -24.65 14.00 -3.93
CA ALA A 489 -24.44 14.15 -5.37
C ALA A 489 -24.43 15.64 -5.72
N ALA A 490 -23.31 16.11 -6.29
CA ALA A 490 -23.24 17.47 -6.84
C ALA A 490 -24.28 17.67 -7.95
N ASP A 491 -24.84 18.87 -8.07
CA ASP A 491 -25.96 19.25 -8.97
C ASP A 491 -25.81 18.86 -10.46
N GLY A 492 -24.75 18.28 -10.90
CA GLY A 492 -24.60 17.73 -12.25
C GLY A 492 -24.35 16.21 -12.29
N GLN A 493 -24.11 15.58 -11.13
CA GLN A 493 -23.86 14.11 -11.07
C GLN A 493 -25.16 13.32 -10.85
N ALA A 494 -26.16 13.91 -10.20
CA ALA A 494 -27.50 13.34 -10.10
C ALA A 494 -28.16 13.18 -11.49
N GLU A 495 -27.86 14.09 -12.43
CA GLU A 495 -28.32 13.96 -13.82
C GLU A 495 -27.55 12.91 -14.61
N LYS A 496 -26.25 12.70 -14.34
CA LYS A 496 -25.46 11.65 -15.01
C LYS A 496 -25.80 10.23 -14.54
N ARG A 497 -26.43 10.06 -13.36
CA ARG A 497 -27.05 8.81 -12.91
C ARG A 497 -28.54 8.71 -13.24
N ARG A 498 -29.15 9.72 -13.88
CA ARG A 498 -30.41 9.47 -14.56
C ARG A 498 -30.17 8.26 -15.48
N ARG A 499 -30.92 7.21 -15.18
CA ARG A 499 -30.99 5.95 -15.88
C ARG A 499 -30.71 6.21 -17.34
N ILE A 500 -29.60 5.64 -17.84
CA ILE A 500 -29.49 5.43 -19.29
C ILE A 500 -30.83 4.81 -19.63
N ASP A 501 -31.56 5.40 -20.56
CA ASP A 501 -32.82 4.84 -21.05
C ASP A 501 -32.60 3.36 -21.31
N TRP A 502 -33.56 2.52 -20.95
CA TRP A 502 -33.44 1.07 -21.01
C TRP A 502 -32.98 0.60 -22.40
N GLU A 503 -33.50 1.22 -23.46
CA GLU A 503 -33.11 0.93 -24.84
C GLU A 503 -31.69 1.40 -25.18
N ALA A 504 -31.27 2.54 -24.65
CA ALA A 504 -29.91 3.02 -24.77
C ALA A 504 -28.90 2.10 -24.04
N ALA A 505 -29.28 1.55 -22.88
CA ALA A 505 -28.49 0.57 -22.15
C ALA A 505 -28.36 -0.74 -22.94
N LYS A 506 -29.45 -1.25 -23.54
CA LYS A 506 -29.41 -2.42 -24.44
C LYS A 506 -28.48 -2.20 -25.63
N THR A 507 -28.62 -1.06 -26.30
CA THR A 507 -27.81 -0.70 -27.47
C THR A 507 -26.32 -0.63 -27.09
N ARG A 508 -26.00 -0.02 -25.95
CA ARG A 508 -24.62 0.12 -25.48
C ARG A 508 -23.98 -1.22 -25.12
N VAL A 509 -24.69 -2.08 -24.38
CA VAL A 509 -24.21 -3.42 -24.01
C VAL A 509 -24.01 -4.29 -25.25
N LEU A 510 -24.96 -4.26 -26.19
CA LEU A 510 -24.87 -5.00 -27.45
C LEU A 510 -23.67 -4.55 -28.27
N SER A 511 -23.47 -3.25 -28.43
CA SER A 511 -22.33 -2.66 -29.14
C SER A 511 -20.99 -3.13 -28.57
N ILE A 512 -20.82 -3.10 -27.23
CA ILE A 512 -19.60 -3.54 -26.59
C ILE A 512 -19.37 -5.05 -26.78
N LEU A 513 -20.43 -5.86 -26.64
CA LEU A 513 -20.33 -7.30 -26.87
C LEU A 513 -19.91 -7.64 -28.31
N MET A 514 -20.49 -6.93 -29.30
CA MET A 514 -20.14 -7.11 -30.72
C MET A 514 -18.69 -6.65 -30.99
N GLU A 515 -18.25 -5.56 -30.40
CA GLU A 515 -16.91 -5.02 -30.59
C GLU A 515 -15.83 -5.94 -29.96
N ARG A 516 -16.05 -6.42 -28.75
CA ARG A 516 -15.20 -7.43 -28.10
C ARG A 516 -15.14 -8.72 -28.92
N ALA A 517 -16.27 -9.17 -29.43
CA ALA A 517 -16.31 -10.33 -30.31
C ALA A 517 -15.50 -10.11 -31.60
N LYS A 518 -15.54 -8.92 -32.24
CA LYS A 518 -14.70 -8.59 -33.40
C LYS A 518 -13.21 -8.65 -33.08
N ARG A 519 -12.81 -8.18 -31.87
CA ARG A 519 -11.41 -8.18 -31.42
C ARG A 519 -10.94 -9.53 -30.86
N GLY A 520 -11.82 -10.52 -30.72
CA GLY A 520 -11.48 -11.81 -30.09
C GLY A 520 -11.30 -11.73 -28.57
N GLU A 521 -11.79 -10.67 -27.95
CA GLU A 521 -11.72 -10.46 -26.50
C GLU A 521 -12.83 -11.23 -25.77
N ALA A 522 -12.60 -11.48 -24.47
CA ALA A 522 -13.59 -12.11 -23.61
C ALA A 522 -14.87 -11.26 -23.50
N GLY A 523 -16.05 -11.92 -23.40
CA GLY A 523 -17.34 -11.27 -23.28
C GLY A 523 -17.48 -10.40 -22.00
N LEU A 524 -18.69 -9.91 -21.72
CA LEU A 524 -18.99 -9.07 -20.55
C LEU A 524 -19.49 -9.91 -19.36
N SER A 525 -18.90 -9.72 -18.21
CA SER A 525 -19.43 -10.20 -16.93
C SER A 525 -20.61 -9.36 -16.45
N ASN A 526 -21.42 -9.88 -15.52
CA ASN A 526 -22.47 -9.10 -14.86
C ASN A 526 -21.93 -7.81 -14.20
N LYS A 527 -20.72 -7.85 -13.64
CA LYS A 527 -20.06 -6.69 -13.03
C LYS A 527 -19.77 -5.61 -14.08
N GLU A 528 -19.21 -6.00 -15.23
CA GLU A 528 -18.90 -5.06 -16.32
C GLU A 528 -20.19 -4.48 -16.92
N VAL A 529 -21.26 -5.28 -17.08
CA VAL A 529 -22.56 -4.77 -17.56
C VAL A 529 -23.12 -3.72 -16.59
N ARG A 530 -23.04 -3.96 -15.27
CA ARG A 530 -23.45 -2.97 -14.26
C ARG A 530 -22.64 -1.67 -14.32
N GLN A 531 -21.32 -1.78 -14.50
CA GLN A 531 -20.45 -0.60 -14.68
C GLN A 531 -20.83 0.23 -15.92
N VAL A 532 -21.20 -0.44 -17.01
CA VAL A 532 -21.55 0.22 -18.28
C VAL A 532 -22.93 0.85 -18.25
N THR A 533 -23.89 0.22 -17.54
CA THR A 533 -25.31 0.63 -17.55
C THR A 533 -25.74 1.39 -16.31
N HIS A 534 -24.97 1.33 -15.23
CA HIS A 534 -25.32 1.81 -13.89
C HIS A 534 -26.61 1.18 -13.33
N PHE A 535 -26.96 -0.03 -13.79
CA PHE A 535 -28.12 -0.79 -13.32
C PHE A 535 -27.75 -1.69 -12.15
N ASP A 536 -28.73 -1.95 -11.27
CA ASP A 536 -28.61 -2.95 -10.23
C ASP A 536 -28.61 -4.38 -10.77
N ARG A 537 -28.35 -5.39 -9.92
CA ARG A 537 -28.26 -6.80 -10.34
C ARG A 537 -29.54 -7.32 -11.00
N ASN A 538 -30.69 -6.95 -10.46
CA ASN A 538 -31.98 -7.40 -10.98
C ASN A 538 -32.28 -6.76 -12.32
N GLN A 539 -31.95 -5.47 -12.45
CA GLN A 539 -32.08 -4.74 -13.69
C GLN A 539 -31.14 -5.31 -14.78
N VAL A 540 -29.89 -5.62 -14.44
CA VAL A 540 -28.95 -6.26 -15.38
C VAL A 540 -29.42 -7.65 -15.78
N TYR A 541 -29.89 -8.46 -14.82
CA TYR A 541 -30.44 -9.77 -15.15
C TYR A 541 -31.61 -9.67 -16.12
N ARG A 542 -32.54 -8.74 -15.89
CA ARG A 542 -33.66 -8.48 -16.78
C ARG A 542 -33.22 -7.94 -18.14
N LEU A 543 -32.30 -6.98 -18.18
CA LEU A 543 -31.70 -6.42 -19.39
C LEU A 543 -31.06 -7.51 -20.26
N MET A 544 -30.22 -8.34 -19.64
CA MET A 544 -29.52 -9.41 -20.36
C MET A 544 -30.45 -10.52 -20.79
N THR A 545 -31.53 -10.78 -20.07
CA THR A 545 -32.57 -11.74 -20.48
C THR A 545 -33.30 -11.23 -21.72
N GLU A 546 -33.73 -9.97 -21.73
CA GLU A 546 -34.37 -9.33 -22.89
C GLU A 546 -33.42 -9.28 -24.10
N LEU A 547 -32.16 -8.81 -23.89
CA LEU A 547 -31.16 -8.78 -24.97
C LEU A 547 -30.89 -10.14 -25.61
N ARG A 548 -30.91 -11.21 -24.82
CA ARG A 548 -30.73 -12.58 -25.33
C ARG A 548 -31.93 -13.09 -26.09
N MET A 549 -33.16 -12.69 -25.71
CA MET A 549 -34.37 -12.99 -26.46
C MET A 549 -34.39 -12.28 -27.82
N GLU A 550 -33.95 -11.01 -27.83
CA GLU A 550 -33.86 -10.18 -29.03
C GLU A 550 -32.67 -10.59 -29.94
N ASN A 551 -31.58 -11.08 -29.33
CA ASN A 551 -30.33 -11.45 -30.02
C ASN A 551 -29.85 -12.85 -29.59
N PRO A 552 -30.28 -13.91 -30.26
CA PRO A 552 -29.91 -15.31 -29.94
C PRO A 552 -28.41 -15.61 -30.00
N ARG A 553 -27.61 -14.69 -30.58
CA ARG A 553 -26.15 -14.80 -30.66
C ARG A 553 -25.46 -14.48 -29.33
N ILE A 554 -26.18 -13.92 -28.37
CA ILE A 554 -25.62 -13.67 -27.01
C ILE A 554 -25.80 -14.95 -26.21
N LYS A 555 -24.69 -15.64 -25.93
CA LYS A 555 -24.70 -16.85 -25.10
C LYS A 555 -24.75 -16.50 -23.62
N PRO A 556 -25.45 -17.32 -22.80
CA PRO A 556 -25.47 -17.13 -21.35
C PRO A 556 -24.07 -17.30 -20.77
N PRO A 557 -23.80 -16.65 -19.63
CA PRO A 557 -22.57 -16.88 -18.92
C PRO A 557 -22.49 -18.34 -18.43
N GLY A 558 -21.31 -18.94 -18.46
CA GLY A 558 -21.04 -20.24 -17.87
C GLY A 558 -21.29 -20.24 -16.34
N LYS A 559 -21.09 -21.36 -15.67
CA LYS A 559 -21.17 -21.45 -14.20
C LYS A 559 -19.82 -21.02 -13.60
N GLY A 560 -19.81 -20.09 -12.64
CA GLY A 560 -18.62 -19.69 -11.89
C GLY A 560 -18.38 -18.18 -11.83
N GLN A 561 -17.34 -17.75 -11.08
CA GLN A 561 -16.98 -16.33 -10.87
C GLN A 561 -16.52 -15.60 -12.15
N SER A 562 -16.04 -16.31 -13.15
CA SER A 562 -15.61 -15.78 -14.46
C SER A 562 -16.68 -15.84 -15.54
N ALA A 563 -17.95 -16.08 -15.17
CA ALA A 563 -19.08 -16.20 -16.09
C ALA A 563 -19.31 -14.91 -16.89
N LYS A 564 -19.15 -14.97 -18.23
CA LYS A 564 -19.29 -13.84 -19.15
C LYS A 564 -20.33 -14.13 -20.25
N TYR A 565 -21.09 -13.10 -20.60
CA TYR A 565 -21.92 -13.11 -21.80
C TYR A 565 -21.03 -12.95 -23.03
N VAL A 566 -21.15 -13.81 -24.01
CA VAL A 566 -20.32 -13.80 -25.21
C VAL A 566 -21.21 -13.63 -26.44
N TYR A 567 -20.77 -12.81 -27.38
CA TYR A 567 -21.44 -12.69 -28.70
C TYR A 567 -20.75 -13.59 -29.69
N GLU A 568 -21.48 -14.56 -30.26
CA GLU A 568 -20.95 -15.49 -31.28
C GLU A 568 -20.82 -14.80 -32.65
N LYS A 569 -19.63 -14.89 -33.23
CA LYS A 569 -19.42 -14.54 -34.66
C LYS A 569 -20.14 -15.56 -35.56
N LYS A 570 -20.58 -15.10 -36.70
CA LYS A 570 -21.05 -16.01 -37.75
C LYS A 570 -19.89 -16.86 -38.26
#